data_19e7894e61f36f57b86ce521060cfcef
#
_entry.id   19e7894e61f36f57b86ce521060cfcef
#
_cell.length_a   1.000
_cell.length_b   1.000
_cell.length_c   1.000
_cell.angle_alpha   90.00
_cell.angle_beta   90.00
_cell.angle_gamma   90.00
#
_symmetry.space_group_name_H-M   'P 1'
#
loop_
_entity.id
_entity.type
_entity.pdbx_description
1 polymer ?
#
loop_
_entity_poly.entity_id
_entity_poly.type
_entity_poly.pdbx_seq_one_letter_code
_entity_poly.pdbx_strand_id
1 'polypeptide(L)'
;MDVKTAFLNGFLEEELYMMQPEGFVDPKGANKVWKLQWSIYGLVQASRSWNKRFDSVIKAFGFIQTFGEACIYKKVSGSSVAFLILYVDDILLIGNDIEFMDSIKGYLNKSFSMKDLGEAAYILGIKIYRDRSRRLIGLSQSTYLDKSFEEVKNGSGKERVLVCVTRCEVE
;
A
#
# COMPACT_ATOMS: atom_id res chain seq x y z
N MET A 1 -3.77 -3.87 5.58
CA MET A 1 -2.91 -3.18 6.59
C MET A 1 -2.48 -1.86 5.98
N ASP A 2 -2.23 -0.84 6.81
CA ASP A 2 -1.87 0.50 6.39
C ASP A 2 -0.61 0.95 7.12
N VAL A 3 0.39 1.48 6.39
CA VAL A 3 1.66 1.94 6.95
C VAL A 3 1.54 3.44 7.27
N LYS A 4 1.67 3.78 8.55
CA LYS A 4 1.68 5.19 8.93
C LYS A 4 2.91 5.89 8.35
N THR A 5 2.66 6.99 7.65
CA THR A 5 3.72 7.86 7.12
C THR A 5 4.79 7.09 6.31
N ALA A 6 4.36 6.28 5.33
CA ALA A 6 5.21 5.37 4.56
C ALA A 6 6.50 6.05 4.05
N PHE A 7 6.40 7.23 3.45
CA PHE A 7 7.56 7.93 2.88
C PHE A 7 8.59 8.39 3.92
N LEU A 8 8.17 8.62 5.17
CA LEU A 8 9.10 8.99 6.25
C LEU A 8 10.00 7.82 6.70
N ASN A 9 9.72 6.59 6.25
CA ASN A 9 10.54 5.41 6.53
C ASN A 9 11.67 5.22 5.53
N GLY A 10 11.70 5.98 4.42
CA GLY A 10 12.74 5.88 3.39
C GLY A 10 14.04 6.56 3.82
N PHE A 11 15.18 5.90 3.58
CA PHE A 11 16.50 6.52 3.75
C PHE A 11 16.85 7.38 2.52
N LEU A 12 17.54 8.47 2.76
CA LEU A 12 18.12 9.29 1.70
C LEU A 12 19.56 8.85 1.44
N GLU A 13 19.87 8.57 0.18
CA GLU A 13 21.21 8.24 -0.28
C GLU A 13 22.00 9.52 -0.65
N GLU A 14 21.25 10.59 -0.99
CA GLU A 14 21.81 11.87 -1.40
C GLU A 14 21.78 12.90 -0.27
N GLU A 15 22.67 13.87 -0.30
CA GLU A 15 22.65 15.01 0.61
C GLU A 15 21.56 16.00 0.20
N LEU A 16 20.51 16.08 0.98
CA LEU A 16 19.42 17.02 0.79
C LEU A 16 19.32 18.01 1.95
N TYR A 17 19.10 19.25 1.59
CA TYR A 17 18.97 20.34 2.53
C TYR A 17 17.62 21.02 2.37
N MET A 18 17.02 21.40 3.48
CA MET A 18 15.73 22.08 3.54
C MET A 18 15.87 23.37 4.34
N MET A 19 15.27 24.44 3.86
CA MET A 19 15.16 25.67 4.64
C MET A 19 14.34 25.40 5.91
N GLN A 20 14.66 26.10 6.99
CA GLN A 20 13.89 25.97 8.22
C GLN A 20 12.45 26.43 7.96
N PRO A 21 11.43 25.58 8.30
CA PRO A 21 10.04 25.96 8.09
C PRO A 21 9.65 27.18 8.92
N GLU A 22 8.69 27.92 8.41
CA GLU A 22 8.10 29.04 9.12
C GLU A 22 7.59 28.61 10.51
N GLY A 23 7.88 29.37 11.55
CA GLY A 23 7.57 29.02 12.94
C GLY A 23 8.58 28.08 13.63
N PHE A 24 9.53 27.48 12.91
CA PHE A 24 10.59 26.61 13.44
C PHE A 24 12.01 27.15 13.17
N VAL A 25 12.11 28.43 12.84
CA VAL A 25 13.40 29.08 12.59
C VAL A 25 14.13 29.29 13.92
N ASP A 26 15.32 28.70 14.07
CA ASP A 26 16.20 28.96 15.24
C ASP A 26 16.73 30.41 15.18
N PRO A 27 16.42 31.26 16.16
CA PRO A 27 16.93 32.65 16.18
C PRO A 27 18.44 32.78 16.13
N LYS A 28 19.19 31.79 16.67
CA LYS A 28 20.66 31.74 16.66
C LYS A 28 21.22 31.12 15.39
N GLY A 29 20.39 30.56 14.55
CA GLY A 29 20.76 29.83 13.34
C GLY A 29 19.86 30.14 12.14
N ALA A 30 19.31 31.35 12.04
CA ALA A 30 18.37 31.73 10.99
C ALA A 30 18.90 31.51 9.56
N ASN A 31 20.23 31.57 9.35
CA ASN A 31 20.87 31.31 8.06
C ASN A 31 21.25 29.83 7.84
N LYS A 32 20.97 28.95 8.80
CA LYS A 32 21.27 27.52 8.67
C LYS A 32 20.10 26.79 7.98
N VAL A 33 20.46 25.72 7.27
CA VAL A 33 19.52 24.79 6.66
C VAL A 33 19.55 23.45 7.41
N TRP A 34 18.47 22.71 7.34
CA TRP A 34 18.43 21.37 7.88
C TRP A 34 18.93 20.36 6.84
N LYS A 35 19.87 19.51 7.22
CA LYS A 35 20.27 18.35 6.43
C LYS A 35 19.28 17.24 6.72
N LEU A 36 18.55 16.80 5.70
CA LEU A 36 17.58 15.71 5.84
C LEU A 36 18.33 14.37 5.96
N GLN A 37 17.95 13.59 6.96
CA GLN A 37 18.47 12.23 7.16
C GLN A 37 17.50 11.18 6.61
N TRP A 38 16.21 11.52 6.58
CA TRP A 38 15.12 10.66 6.15
C TRP A 38 14.33 11.35 5.06
N SER A 39 13.68 10.52 4.24
CA SER A 39 12.76 11.03 3.22
C SER A 39 11.57 11.73 3.86
N ILE A 40 11.05 12.74 3.17
CA ILE A 40 9.82 13.45 3.55
C ILE A 40 8.86 13.49 2.37
N TYR A 41 7.58 13.71 2.67
CA TYR A 41 6.57 13.94 1.62
C TYR A 41 6.94 15.17 0.79
N GLY A 42 6.67 15.10 -0.52
CA GLY A 42 7.03 16.16 -1.48
C GLY A 42 8.38 15.96 -2.18
N LEU A 43 9.27 15.09 -1.69
CA LEU A 43 10.47 14.74 -2.43
C LEU A 43 10.17 13.78 -3.58
N VAL A 44 10.72 14.04 -4.76
CA VAL A 44 10.56 13.20 -5.96
C VAL A 44 11.02 11.76 -5.70
N GLN A 45 12.11 11.56 -4.96
CA GLN A 45 12.68 10.26 -4.64
C GLN A 45 12.03 9.55 -3.44
N ALA A 46 11.06 10.17 -2.75
CA ALA A 46 10.47 9.63 -1.53
C ALA A 46 9.84 8.25 -1.73
N SER A 47 9.06 8.07 -2.79
CA SER A 47 8.42 6.81 -3.10
C SER A 47 9.43 5.70 -3.40
N ARG A 48 10.51 6.02 -4.12
CA ARG A 48 11.60 5.07 -4.41
C ARG A 48 12.35 4.66 -3.14
N SER A 49 12.66 5.62 -2.27
CA SER A 49 13.35 5.37 -1.00
C SER A 49 12.52 4.49 -0.07
N TRP A 50 11.22 4.75 -0.01
CA TRP A 50 10.26 3.89 0.71
C TRP A 50 10.23 2.48 0.13
N ASN A 51 10.08 2.34 -1.18
CA ASN A 51 10.03 1.03 -1.84
C ASN A 51 11.30 0.21 -1.57
N LYS A 52 12.49 0.79 -1.69
CA LYS A 52 13.77 0.14 -1.35
C LYS A 52 13.81 -0.34 0.10
N ARG A 53 13.35 0.49 1.04
CA ARG A 53 13.30 0.15 2.46
C ARG A 53 12.36 -1.01 2.73
N PHE A 54 11.16 -0.95 2.16
CA PHE A 54 10.16 -2.01 2.28
C PHE A 54 10.66 -3.33 1.68
N ASP A 55 11.17 -3.30 0.45
CA ASP A 55 11.72 -4.45 -0.26
C ASP A 55 12.80 -5.15 0.55
N SER A 56 13.74 -4.39 1.14
CA SER A 56 14.81 -4.96 1.96
C SER A 56 14.27 -5.66 3.21
N VAL A 57 13.26 -5.08 3.88
CA VAL A 57 12.64 -5.65 5.08
C VAL A 57 11.88 -6.93 4.74
N ILE A 58 11.09 -6.92 3.67
CA ILE A 58 10.28 -8.07 3.25
C ILE A 58 11.14 -9.23 2.77
N LYS A 59 12.19 -8.95 2.01
CA LYS A 59 13.16 -9.97 1.58
C LYS A 59 13.92 -10.57 2.75
N ALA A 60 14.28 -9.78 3.76
CA ALA A 60 14.91 -10.27 4.99
C ALA A 60 14.00 -11.24 5.77
N PHE A 61 12.68 -11.11 5.67
CA PHE A 61 11.72 -12.05 6.24
C PHE A 61 11.49 -13.29 5.36
N GLY A 62 12.16 -13.39 4.21
CA GLY A 62 12.11 -14.53 3.31
C GLY A 62 11.01 -14.48 2.25
N PHE A 63 10.48 -13.30 1.94
CA PHE A 63 9.66 -13.11 0.76
C PHE A 63 10.52 -13.02 -0.49
N ILE A 64 9.97 -13.49 -1.60
CA ILE A 64 10.55 -13.37 -2.94
C ILE A 64 9.65 -12.49 -3.76
N GLN A 65 10.21 -11.49 -4.42
CA GLN A 65 9.51 -10.62 -5.34
C GLN A 65 9.11 -11.40 -6.59
N THR A 66 7.88 -11.22 -7.05
CA THR A 66 7.37 -11.92 -8.23
C THR A 66 7.99 -11.34 -9.50
N PHE A 67 8.35 -12.20 -10.44
CA PHE A 67 8.88 -11.77 -11.72
C PHE A 67 7.83 -10.96 -12.50
N GLY A 68 8.23 -9.81 -13.01
CA GLY A 68 7.36 -8.91 -13.79
C GLY A 68 6.52 -7.94 -12.96
N GLU A 69 6.35 -8.18 -11.65
CA GLU A 69 5.48 -7.36 -10.77
C GLU A 69 6.24 -6.91 -9.52
N ALA A 70 6.77 -5.69 -9.58
CA ALA A 70 7.64 -5.15 -8.53
C ALA A 70 6.95 -4.94 -7.17
N CYS A 71 5.62 -4.90 -7.13
CA CYS A 71 4.85 -4.67 -5.91
C CYS A 71 4.29 -5.95 -5.30
N ILE A 72 4.52 -7.12 -5.91
CA ILE A 72 4.00 -8.41 -5.46
C ILE A 72 5.12 -9.28 -4.92
N TYR A 73 4.94 -9.75 -3.70
CA TYR A 73 5.86 -10.64 -3.02
C TYR A 73 5.17 -11.93 -2.62
N LYS A 74 5.87 -13.05 -2.71
CA LYS A 74 5.39 -14.38 -2.35
C LYS A 74 6.32 -15.00 -1.31
N LYS A 75 5.73 -15.65 -0.31
CA LYS A 75 6.45 -16.51 0.64
C LYS A 75 5.76 -17.85 0.77
N VAL A 76 6.54 -18.91 0.79
CA VAL A 76 6.07 -20.30 0.96
C VAL A 76 6.79 -20.90 2.14
N SER A 77 6.06 -21.58 3.02
CA SER A 77 6.60 -22.33 4.16
C SER A 77 5.82 -23.63 4.32
N GLY A 78 6.39 -24.74 3.88
CA GLY A 78 5.66 -26.00 3.80
C GLY A 78 4.45 -25.91 2.88
N SER A 79 3.25 -26.16 3.44
CA SER A 79 1.96 -26.01 2.73
C SER A 79 1.37 -24.61 2.82
N SER A 80 1.96 -23.73 3.66
CA SER A 80 1.45 -22.36 3.84
C SER A 80 2.05 -21.43 2.79
N VAL A 81 1.18 -20.69 2.13
CA VAL A 81 1.53 -19.72 1.08
C VAL A 81 0.95 -18.36 1.44
N ALA A 82 1.77 -17.32 1.31
CA ALA A 82 1.31 -15.95 1.45
C ALA A 82 1.79 -15.09 0.28
N PHE A 83 0.90 -14.25 -0.21
CA PHE A 83 1.18 -13.16 -1.14
C PHE A 83 1.02 -11.83 -0.39
N LEU A 84 1.93 -10.92 -0.64
CA LEU A 84 1.89 -9.56 -0.14
C LEU A 84 1.94 -8.62 -1.34
N ILE A 85 0.96 -7.71 -1.41
CA ILE A 85 0.87 -6.69 -2.45
C ILE A 85 1.01 -5.34 -1.77
N LEU A 86 2.00 -4.56 -2.21
CA LEU A 86 2.27 -3.22 -1.71
C LEU A 86 1.74 -2.17 -2.69
N TYR A 87 0.92 -1.25 -2.19
CA TYR A 87 0.54 -0.05 -2.93
C TYR A 87 0.74 1.19 -2.05
N VAL A 88 1.87 1.84 -2.19
CA VAL A 88 2.32 2.99 -1.40
C VAL A 88 2.34 2.67 0.10
N ASP A 89 1.29 2.95 0.84
CA ASP A 89 1.06 2.70 2.27
C ASP A 89 0.11 1.53 2.54
N ASP A 90 -0.70 1.16 1.56
CA ASP A 90 -1.61 0.03 1.65
C ASP A 90 -0.91 -1.31 1.38
N ILE A 91 -1.12 -2.27 2.28
CA ILE A 91 -0.65 -3.65 2.13
C ILE A 91 -1.85 -4.59 2.14
N LEU A 92 -1.98 -5.35 1.06
CA LEU A 92 -2.90 -6.49 0.99
C LEU A 92 -2.11 -7.79 1.23
N LEU A 93 -2.51 -8.52 2.28
CA LEU A 93 -1.94 -9.82 2.61
C LEU A 93 -2.98 -10.90 2.29
N ILE A 94 -2.60 -11.87 1.46
CA ILE A 94 -3.44 -12.98 1.04
C ILE A 94 -2.72 -14.27 1.37
N GLY A 95 -3.40 -15.22 2.00
CA GLY A 95 -2.79 -16.51 2.35
C GLY A 95 -3.84 -17.57 2.67
N ASN A 96 -3.38 -18.81 2.74
CA ASN A 96 -4.20 -19.98 3.06
C ASN A 96 -4.11 -20.41 4.53
N ASP A 97 -3.23 -19.78 5.31
CA ASP A 97 -2.96 -20.12 6.71
C ASP A 97 -2.98 -18.87 7.59
N ILE A 98 -3.87 -18.84 8.59
CA ILE A 98 -4.10 -17.68 9.45
C ILE A 98 -2.90 -17.44 10.37
N GLU A 99 -2.35 -18.50 11.00
CA GLU A 99 -1.21 -18.38 11.91
C GLU A 99 0.04 -17.85 11.16
N PHE A 100 0.23 -18.35 9.94
CA PHE A 100 1.30 -17.86 9.08
C PHE A 100 1.12 -16.39 8.73
N MET A 101 -0.10 -15.96 8.39
CA MET A 101 -0.41 -14.55 8.12
C MET A 101 -0.21 -13.67 9.37
N ASP A 102 -0.60 -14.14 10.55
CA ASP A 102 -0.41 -13.38 11.80
C ASP A 102 1.08 -13.24 12.16
N SER A 103 1.90 -14.24 11.86
CA SER A 103 3.36 -14.14 12.00
C SER A 103 3.95 -13.05 11.08
N ILE A 104 3.46 -12.93 9.84
CA ILE A 104 3.85 -11.90 8.89
C ILE A 104 3.43 -10.52 9.38
N LYS A 105 2.17 -10.36 9.84
CA LYS A 105 1.66 -9.12 10.42
C LYS A 105 2.49 -8.69 11.64
N GLY A 106 2.84 -9.64 12.51
CA GLY A 106 3.70 -9.40 13.67
C GLY A 106 5.08 -8.87 13.29
N TYR A 107 5.69 -9.44 12.26
CA TYR A 107 6.98 -8.98 11.74
C TYR A 107 6.89 -7.57 11.14
N LEU A 108 5.87 -7.30 10.32
CA LEU A 108 5.63 -6.01 9.72
C LEU A 108 5.41 -4.92 10.79
N ASN A 109 4.61 -5.20 11.81
CA ASN A 109 4.35 -4.27 12.93
C ASN A 109 5.60 -3.96 13.77
N LYS A 110 6.58 -4.88 13.82
CA LYS A 110 7.88 -4.64 14.46
C LYS A 110 8.79 -3.75 13.61
N SER A 111 8.64 -3.83 12.30
CA SER A 111 9.51 -3.13 11.34
C SER A 111 9.01 -1.74 10.99
N PHE A 112 7.70 -1.53 11.00
CA PHE A 112 7.02 -0.28 10.63
C PHE A 112 5.88 0.04 11.58
N SER A 113 5.59 1.32 11.75
CA SER A 113 4.36 1.74 12.44
C SER A 113 3.17 1.49 11.52
N MET A 114 2.34 0.49 11.86
CA MET A 114 1.26 0.03 11.00
C MET A 114 -0.06 -0.07 11.75
N LYS A 115 -1.16 -0.08 10.97
CA LYS A 115 -2.50 -0.39 11.44
C LYS A 115 -3.01 -1.62 10.71
N ASP A 116 -3.41 -2.66 11.45
CA ASP A 116 -4.17 -3.76 10.87
C ASP A 116 -5.64 -3.33 10.70
N LEU A 117 -6.14 -3.36 9.47
CA LEU A 117 -7.50 -2.98 9.12
C LEU A 117 -8.45 -4.19 9.12
N GLY A 118 -7.96 -5.38 9.50
CA GLY A 118 -8.72 -6.62 9.48
C GLY A 118 -8.91 -7.21 8.08
N GLU A 119 -10.05 -7.87 7.87
CA GLU A 119 -10.38 -8.48 6.56
C GLU A 119 -10.60 -7.38 5.50
N ALA A 120 -9.99 -7.57 4.33
CA ALA A 120 -10.05 -6.58 3.26
C ALA A 120 -11.44 -6.55 2.63
N ALA A 121 -12.19 -5.48 2.87
CA ALA A 121 -13.47 -5.18 2.22
C ALA A 121 -13.31 -4.31 0.97
N TYR A 122 -12.26 -3.51 0.93
CA TYR A 122 -11.91 -2.62 -0.19
C TYR A 122 -10.40 -2.61 -0.40
N ILE A 123 -9.98 -2.47 -1.63
CA ILE A 123 -8.60 -2.16 -2.03
C ILE A 123 -8.63 -1.18 -3.21
N LEU A 124 -7.97 -0.03 -3.09
CA LEU A 124 -7.91 1.00 -4.15
C LEU A 124 -9.29 1.41 -4.70
N GLY A 125 -10.29 1.52 -3.83
CA GLY A 125 -11.67 1.84 -4.23
C GLY A 125 -12.45 0.66 -4.84
N ILE A 126 -11.83 -0.49 -5.04
CA ILE A 126 -12.49 -1.71 -5.51
C ILE A 126 -13.05 -2.45 -4.29
N LYS A 127 -14.36 -2.73 -4.31
CA LYS A 127 -15.02 -3.53 -3.28
C LYS A 127 -14.70 -5.01 -3.50
N ILE A 128 -14.28 -5.68 -2.42
CA ILE A 128 -14.03 -7.12 -2.41
C ILE A 128 -15.24 -7.79 -1.75
N TYR A 129 -15.93 -8.61 -2.50
CA TYR A 129 -16.95 -9.51 -1.99
C TYR A 129 -16.36 -10.90 -1.82
N ARG A 130 -16.57 -11.53 -0.65
CA ARG A 130 -16.08 -12.88 -0.39
C ARG A 130 -17.16 -13.73 0.26
N ASP A 131 -17.43 -14.86 -0.36
CA ASP A 131 -18.29 -15.92 0.18
C ASP A 131 -17.47 -17.19 0.33
N ARG A 132 -17.06 -17.50 1.55
CA ARG A 132 -16.22 -18.68 1.84
C ARG A 132 -16.96 -19.99 1.66
N SER A 133 -18.28 -20.01 1.91
CA SER A 133 -19.11 -21.20 1.78
C SER A 133 -19.24 -21.64 0.32
N ARG A 134 -19.28 -20.67 -0.59
CA ARG A 134 -19.38 -20.86 -2.04
C ARG A 134 -18.03 -20.80 -2.76
N ARG A 135 -16.94 -20.60 -2.01
CA ARG A 135 -15.58 -20.38 -2.57
C ARG A 135 -15.55 -19.27 -3.64
N LEU A 136 -16.30 -18.20 -3.40
CA LEU A 136 -16.48 -17.11 -4.36
C LEU A 136 -15.75 -15.86 -3.89
N ILE A 137 -15.00 -15.23 -4.79
CA ILE A 137 -14.47 -13.88 -4.64
C ILE A 137 -15.01 -13.05 -5.80
N GLY A 138 -15.62 -11.90 -5.50
CA GLY A 138 -16.10 -10.93 -6.48
C GLY A 138 -15.43 -9.59 -6.26
N LEU A 139 -15.10 -8.90 -7.34
CA LEU A 139 -14.57 -7.53 -7.33
C LEU A 139 -15.60 -6.60 -7.96
N SER A 140 -15.85 -5.44 -7.35
CA SER A 140 -16.83 -4.48 -7.83
C SER A 140 -16.31 -3.05 -7.72
N GLN A 141 -16.54 -2.25 -8.76
CA GLN A 141 -16.26 -0.82 -8.79
C GLN A 141 -17.56 0.02 -8.67
N SER A 142 -18.61 -0.52 -8.04
CA SER A 142 -19.91 0.14 -7.93
C SER A 142 -19.81 1.58 -7.45
N THR A 143 -19.03 1.84 -6.40
CA THR A 143 -18.85 3.19 -5.84
C THR A 143 -18.23 4.18 -6.85
N TYR A 144 -17.31 3.71 -7.67
CA TYR A 144 -16.71 4.55 -8.73
C TYR A 144 -17.73 4.82 -9.84
N LEU A 145 -18.48 3.81 -10.24
CA LEU A 145 -19.51 3.93 -11.27
C LEU A 145 -20.64 4.88 -10.82
N ASP A 146 -21.11 4.76 -9.58
CA ASP A 146 -22.14 5.64 -9.02
C ASP A 146 -21.68 7.11 -9.06
N LYS A 147 -20.44 7.41 -8.65
CA LYS A 147 -19.86 8.75 -8.74
C LYS A 147 -19.76 9.25 -10.18
N SER A 148 -19.27 8.41 -11.10
CA SER A 148 -19.16 8.77 -12.51
C SER A 148 -20.54 9.03 -13.14
N PHE A 149 -21.57 8.28 -12.74
CA PHE A 149 -22.95 8.52 -13.19
C PHE A 149 -23.53 9.81 -12.63
N GLU A 150 -23.21 10.18 -11.39
CA GLU A 150 -23.63 11.47 -10.80
C GLU A 150 -22.97 12.64 -11.51
N GLU A 151 -21.66 12.53 -11.82
CA GLU A 151 -20.95 13.56 -12.59
C GLU A 151 -21.52 13.73 -14.00
N VAL A 152 -21.86 12.64 -14.69
CA VAL A 152 -22.49 12.67 -16.02
C VAL A 152 -23.93 13.20 -15.97
N LYS A 153 -24.69 12.93 -14.92
CA LYS A 153 -26.04 13.49 -14.74
C LYS A 153 -26.02 15.00 -14.53
N ASN A 154 -24.98 15.53 -13.90
CA ASN A 154 -24.79 16.96 -13.66
C ASN A 154 -24.16 17.68 -14.87
N GLY A 155 -23.50 16.96 -15.77
CA GLY A 155 -23.00 17.43 -17.07
C GLY A 155 -23.75 16.72 -18.19
N SER A 156 -24.56 17.41 -18.97
CA SER A 156 -25.42 16.85 -20.03
C SER A 156 -24.64 15.95 -21.03
N GLY A 157 -24.66 14.66 -20.78
CA GLY A 157 -24.08 13.64 -21.66
C GLY A 157 -24.67 12.28 -21.38
N LYS A 158 -25.49 11.78 -22.33
CA LYS A 158 -26.01 10.39 -22.29
C LYS A 158 -24.98 9.43 -22.86
N GLU A 159 -24.22 8.75 -22.03
CA GLU A 159 -23.50 7.53 -22.46
C GLU A 159 -23.76 6.39 -21.48
N ARG A 160 -24.08 5.21 -22.04
CA ARG A 160 -24.28 3.98 -21.28
C ARG A 160 -22.89 3.34 -21.04
N VAL A 161 -22.45 3.30 -19.78
CA VAL A 161 -21.26 2.57 -19.38
C VAL A 161 -21.65 1.13 -19.07
N LEU A 162 -21.00 0.19 -19.75
CA LEU A 162 -21.18 -1.24 -19.53
C LEU A 162 -20.39 -1.67 -18.29
N VAL A 163 -21.06 -2.20 -17.29
CA VAL A 163 -20.43 -2.73 -16.06
C VAL A 163 -20.03 -4.18 -16.31
N CYS A 164 -18.73 -4.44 -16.33
CA CYS A 164 -18.22 -5.80 -16.36
C CYS A 164 -17.97 -6.28 -14.91
N VAL A 165 -18.76 -7.23 -14.43
CA VAL A 165 -18.52 -7.94 -13.18
C VAL A 165 -17.73 -9.19 -13.52
N THR A 166 -16.45 -9.20 -13.16
CA THR A 166 -15.60 -10.39 -13.34
C THR A 166 -15.84 -11.35 -12.18
N ARG A 167 -16.41 -12.51 -12.47
CA ARG A 167 -16.57 -13.61 -11.52
C ARG A 167 -15.34 -14.50 -11.62
N CYS A 168 -14.54 -14.57 -10.54
CA CYS A 168 -13.45 -15.54 -10.43
C CYS A 168 -13.93 -16.69 -9.56
N GLU A 169 -14.03 -17.89 -10.15
CA GLU A 169 -14.18 -19.13 -9.42
C GLU A 169 -12.79 -19.61 -9.01
N VAL A 170 -12.60 -19.91 -7.74
CA VAL A 170 -11.34 -20.44 -7.21
C VAL A 170 -11.57 -21.94 -7.02
N GLU A 171 -10.93 -22.76 -7.87
CA GLU A 171 -10.84 -24.21 -7.70
C GLU A 171 -9.94 -24.62 -6.53
#